data_4b2a80f548dca4374e81b00958e3b2fc
#
_entry.id   4b2a80f548dca4374e81b00958e3b2fc
#
_cell.length_a   1.000
_cell.length_b   1.000
_cell.length_c   1.000
_cell.angle_alpha   90.00
_cell.angle_beta   90.00
_cell.angle_gamma   90.00
#
_symmetry.space_group_name_H-M   'P 1'
#
loop_
_entity.id
_entity.type
_entity.pdbx_description
1 polymer ?
#
loop_
_entity_poly.entity_id
_entity_poly.type
_entity_poly.pdbx_seq_one_letter_code
_entity_poly.pdbx_strand_id
1 'polypeptide(L)'
;MAKKTVWSLFDGSGIMGLPWAEYGHTVYCFNASSGNHGEYAGRKEHPLVHHVDMWIDEDFAEKCAAMNIPSPDIIFAFPDCTEIAVSGAKHDSHTSLVSVDNAKMVQEIAEGFGAKWMVENPVGKMSNHWRKPDYYFDPYQYGGYMHGDEESFHSKMPAYDGYTKKTCIWAGGGFVMPEKKPGPVNIGLFWGWRWLGGNSQRTKQLRSLTPRGFARAVFLANRGANQ
;
A
#
# COMPACT_ATOMS: atom_id res chain seq x y z
N MET A 1 15.66 19.23 -4.52
CA MET A 1 15.05 18.21 -5.40
C MET A 1 13.77 18.76 -6.01
N ALA A 2 13.41 18.35 -7.24
CA ALA A 2 12.10 18.68 -7.79
C ALA A 2 11.00 18.04 -6.92
N LYS A 3 9.92 18.80 -6.71
CA LYS A 3 8.74 18.32 -5.97
C LYS A 3 8.04 17.24 -6.81
N LYS A 4 7.78 16.08 -6.20
CA LYS A 4 7.09 14.97 -6.87
C LYS A 4 5.63 14.93 -6.46
N THR A 5 4.82 14.35 -7.33
CA THR A 5 3.44 13.94 -7.06
C THR A 5 3.38 12.43 -6.87
N VAL A 6 2.83 11.99 -5.76
CA VAL A 6 2.65 10.57 -5.40
C VAL A 6 1.16 10.26 -5.37
N TRP A 7 0.76 9.21 -6.07
CA TRP A 7 -0.59 8.66 -5.94
C TRP A 7 -0.52 7.35 -5.14
N SER A 8 -1.38 7.22 -4.14
CA SER A 8 -1.54 6.02 -3.31
C SER A 8 -2.97 5.54 -3.47
N LEU A 9 -3.17 4.49 -4.26
CA LEU A 9 -4.47 3.98 -4.68
C LEU A 9 -4.95 2.88 -3.74
N PHE A 10 -6.25 2.86 -3.44
CA PHE A 10 -6.84 1.97 -2.44
C PHE A 10 -6.20 2.14 -1.05
N ASP A 11 -5.72 3.34 -0.74
CA ASP A 11 -5.03 3.67 0.51
C ASP A 11 -5.87 4.64 1.35
N GLY A 12 -6.60 4.09 2.31
CA GLY A 12 -7.31 4.91 3.30
C GLY A 12 -6.44 5.35 4.48
N SER A 13 -5.24 4.79 4.61
CA SER A 13 -4.37 5.02 5.77
C SER A 13 -3.41 6.20 5.61
N GLY A 14 -2.94 6.46 4.40
CA GLY A 14 -1.92 7.46 4.07
C GLY A 14 -0.50 7.10 4.53
N ILE A 15 -0.29 5.89 5.08
CA ILE A 15 1.01 5.50 5.65
C ILE A 15 2.09 5.43 4.57
N MET A 16 1.75 4.90 3.39
CA MET A 16 2.73 4.76 2.31
C MET A 16 3.22 6.11 1.78
N GLY A 17 2.33 7.09 1.74
CA GLY A 17 2.63 8.44 1.27
C GLY A 17 3.32 9.33 2.32
N LEU A 18 3.16 9.04 3.61
CA LEU A 18 3.61 9.93 4.68
C LEU A 18 5.10 10.30 4.58
N PRO A 19 6.07 9.38 4.37
CA PRO A 19 7.48 9.75 4.25
C PRO A 19 7.76 10.69 3.06
N TRP A 20 6.97 10.61 2.00
CA TRP A 20 7.06 11.53 0.86
C TRP A 20 6.59 12.92 1.23
N ALA A 21 5.47 13.02 1.94
CA ALA A 21 4.90 14.29 2.39
C ALA A 21 5.82 14.98 3.41
N GLU A 22 6.38 14.25 4.37
CA GLU A 22 7.38 14.73 5.34
C GLU A 22 8.62 15.32 4.65
N TYR A 23 8.93 14.85 3.43
CA TYR A 23 10.05 15.34 2.63
C TYR A 23 9.66 16.43 1.62
N GLY A 24 8.44 16.94 1.69
CA GLY A 24 7.95 18.07 0.88
C GLY A 24 7.29 17.70 -0.47
N HIS A 25 7.06 16.43 -0.74
CA HIS A 25 6.32 15.96 -1.92
C HIS A 25 4.80 16.01 -1.69
N THR A 26 4.01 16.10 -2.75
CA THR A 26 2.54 16.07 -2.64
C THR A 26 2.04 14.65 -2.83
N VAL A 27 1.17 14.21 -1.94
CA VAL A 27 0.58 12.86 -1.91
C VAL A 27 -0.92 12.95 -2.05
N TYR A 28 -1.50 12.16 -2.94
CA TYR A 28 -2.94 11.93 -3.05
C TYR A 28 -3.24 10.47 -2.71
N CYS A 29 -4.01 10.25 -1.65
CA CYS A 29 -4.47 8.93 -1.21
C CYS A 29 -5.92 8.76 -1.65
N PHE A 30 -6.16 7.83 -2.56
CA PHE A 30 -7.49 7.55 -3.10
C PHE A 30 -8.07 6.30 -2.44
N ASN A 31 -9.25 6.43 -1.88
CA ASN A 31 -9.99 5.33 -1.29
C ASN A 31 -11.48 5.66 -1.30
N ALA A 32 -12.31 4.74 -1.77
CA ALA A 32 -13.75 4.91 -1.69
C ALA A 32 -14.26 4.62 -0.27
N SER A 33 -14.84 5.60 0.40
CA SER A 33 -15.37 5.47 1.77
C SER A 33 -16.51 4.44 1.86
N SER A 34 -17.23 4.24 0.76
CA SER A 34 -18.25 3.20 0.60
C SER A 34 -17.69 1.82 0.23
N GLY A 35 -16.38 1.68 0.06
CA GLY A 35 -15.71 0.41 -0.25
C GLY A 35 -15.63 -0.56 0.93
N ASN A 36 -15.08 -1.75 0.69
CA ASN A 36 -15.04 -2.84 1.66
C ASN A 36 -14.32 -2.49 2.98
N HIS A 37 -13.32 -1.61 2.94
CA HIS A 37 -12.57 -1.14 4.12
C HIS A 37 -13.18 0.14 4.73
N GLY A 38 -14.10 0.80 4.04
CA GLY A 38 -14.74 2.02 4.50
C GLY A 38 -13.81 3.21 4.67
N GLU A 39 -14.28 4.24 5.37
CA GLU A 39 -13.45 5.37 5.77
C GLU A 39 -12.51 4.98 6.92
N TYR A 40 -11.23 5.34 6.79
CA TYR A 40 -10.22 5.07 7.81
C TYR A 40 -10.26 6.13 8.92
N ALA A 41 -10.70 5.75 10.11
CA ALA A 41 -10.76 6.66 11.26
C ALA A 41 -9.37 7.08 11.81
N GLY A 42 -8.33 6.27 11.55
CA GLY A 42 -6.95 6.51 12.03
C GLY A 42 -5.97 6.85 10.91
N ARG A 43 -6.43 7.48 9.83
CA ARG A 43 -5.56 7.88 8.72
C ARG A 43 -4.50 8.88 9.15
N LYS A 44 -3.38 8.89 8.44
CA LYS A 44 -2.29 9.84 8.70
C LYS A 44 -2.62 11.19 8.08
N GLU A 45 -2.59 12.22 8.91
CA GLU A 45 -2.83 13.60 8.51
C GLU A 45 -1.50 14.34 8.34
N HIS A 46 -1.35 15.04 7.22
CA HIS A 46 -0.20 15.91 6.94
C HIS A 46 -0.65 16.96 5.89
N PRO A 47 -0.16 18.22 5.94
CA PRO A 47 -0.58 19.26 4.98
C PRO A 47 -0.37 18.92 3.50
N LEU A 48 0.54 18.01 3.17
CA LEU A 48 0.82 17.55 1.82
C LEU A 48 0.24 16.16 1.51
N VAL A 49 -0.58 15.57 2.40
CA VAL A 49 -1.35 14.35 2.15
C VAL A 49 -2.81 14.73 1.95
N HIS A 50 -3.33 14.46 0.78
CA HIS A 50 -4.72 14.73 0.39
C HIS A 50 -5.47 13.41 0.31
N HIS A 51 -6.44 13.20 1.19
CA HIS A 51 -7.34 12.05 1.14
C HIS A 51 -8.51 12.36 0.21
N VAL A 52 -8.66 11.57 -0.85
CA VAL A 52 -9.68 11.73 -1.89
C VAL A 52 -10.65 10.55 -1.84
N ASP A 53 -11.92 10.82 -1.52
CA ASP A 53 -12.98 9.82 -1.57
C ASP A 53 -13.39 9.60 -3.04
N MET A 54 -12.84 8.56 -3.66
CA MET A 54 -13.05 8.27 -5.08
C MET A 54 -12.88 6.77 -5.36
N TRP A 55 -13.76 6.22 -6.20
CA TRP A 55 -13.54 4.91 -6.83
C TRP A 55 -12.46 5.00 -7.90
N ILE A 56 -11.61 3.96 -7.95
CA ILE A 56 -10.63 3.78 -9.00
C ILE A 56 -11.28 2.85 -10.04
N ASP A 57 -11.67 3.43 -11.15
CA ASP A 57 -12.40 2.81 -12.25
C ASP A 57 -11.81 3.25 -13.60
N GLU A 58 -12.48 2.88 -14.70
CA GLU A 58 -12.04 3.17 -16.07
C GLU A 58 -11.86 4.68 -16.34
N ASP A 59 -12.66 5.54 -15.70
CA ASP A 59 -12.65 7.00 -15.87
C ASP A 59 -11.75 7.70 -14.83
N PHE A 60 -11.02 6.95 -14.00
CA PHE A 60 -10.26 7.50 -12.87
C PHE A 60 -9.29 8.60 -13.27
N ALA A 61 -8.52 8.40 -14.36
CA ALA A 61 -7.54 9.39 -14.82
C ALA A 61 -8.23 10.69 -15.28
N GLU A 62 -9.38 10.59 -15.95
CA GLU A 62 -10.17 11.74 -16.39
C GLU A 62 -10.76 12.50 -15.20
N LYS A 63 -11.25 11.79 -14.18
CA LYS A 63 -11.75 12.38 -12.94
C LYS A 63 -10.64 13.14 -12.21
N CYS A 64 -9.44 12.58 -12.13
CA CYS A 64 -8.27 13.26 -11.57
C CYS A 64 -7.94 14.55 -12.34
N ALA A 65 -7.93 14.50 -13.67
CA ALA A 65 -7.69 15.67 -14.50
C ALA A 65 -8.75 16.75 -14.32
N ALA A 66 -10.03 16.37 -14.25
CA ALA A 66 -11.14 17.31 -14.00
C ALA A 66 -11.06 17.99 -12.62
N MET A 67 -10.47 17.32 -11.64
CA MET A 67 -10.20 17.88 -10.30
C MET A 67 -8.88 18.65 -10.22
N ASN A 68 -8.15 18.83 -11.34
CA ASN A 68 -6.82 19.44 -11.41
C ASN A 68 -5.79 18.74 -10.49
N ILE A 69 -5.91 17.43 -10.28
CA ILE A 69 -4.92 16.63 -9.55
C ILE A 69 -3.72 16.42 -10.50
N PRO A 70 -2.50 16.81 -10.11
CA PRO A 70 -1.32 16.67 -10.97
C PRO A 70 -1.00 15.21 -11.29
N SER A 71 -0.47 14.95 -12.48
CA SER A 71 0.00 13.64 -12.90
C SER A 71 1.05 13.07 -11.94
N PRO A 72 1.02 11.75 -11.67
CA PRO A 72 1.92 11.13 -10.72
C PRO A 72 3.32 10.89 -11.27
N ASP A 73 4.33 11.05 -10.45
CA ASP A 73 5.69 10.55 -10.69
C ASP A 73 5.84 9.09 -10.26
N ILE A 74 5.04 8.68 -9.26
CA ILE A 74 5.02 7.32 -8.72
C ILE A 74 3.63 6.97 -8.21
N ILE A 75 3.21 5.73 -8.44
CA ILE A 75 1.94 5.16 -7.99
C ILE A 75 2.20 3.96 -7.08
N PHE A 76 1.56 3.96 -5.92
CA PHE A 76 1.45 2.83 -5.01
C PHE A 76 0.01 2.35 -5.00
N ALA A 77 -0.23 1.04 -4.94
CA ALA A 77 -1.59 0.52 -4.91
C ALA A 77 -1.74 -0.70 -4.00
N PHE A 78 -2.87 -0.74 -3.30
CA PHE A 78 -3.24 -1.75 -2.30
C PHE A 78 -4.65 -2.31 -2.58
N PRO A 79 -4.87 -2.98 -3.73
CA PRO A 79 -6.18 -3.51 -4.07
C PRO A 79 -6.70 -4.47 -3.00
N ASP A 80 -8.01 -4.47 -2.79
CA ASP A 80 -8.63 -5.36 -1.79
C ASP A 80 -8.25 -6.82 -2.03
N CYS A 81 -7.78 -7.49 -1.00
CA CYS A 81 -7.32 -8.87 -1.06
C CYS A 81 -8.36 -9.90 -0.62
N THR A 82 -9.59 -9.50 -0.33
CA THR A 82 -10.60 -10.37 0.30
C THR A 82 -10.88 -11.63 -0.52
N GLU A 83 -10.88 -11.54 -1.83
CA GLU A 83 -11.19 -12.64 -2.74
C GLU A 83 -9.98 -13.53 -3.05
N ILE A 84 -8.77 -12.99 -2.95
CA ILE A 84 -7.54 -13.64 -3.45
C ILE A 84 -6.60 -14.13 -2.37
N ALA A 85 -6.71 -13.63 -1.14
CA ALA A 85 -5.90 -14.09 -0.02
C ALA A 85 -6.23 -15.55 0.33
N VAL A 86 -5.23 -16.29 0.80
CA VAL A 86 -5.41 -17.71 1.24
C VAL A 86 -6.53 -17.83 2.29
N SER A 87 -6.71 -16.82 3.15
CA SER A 87 -7.79 -16.78 4.13
C SER A 87 -9.19 -16.59 3.53
N GLY A 88 -9.29 -16.11 2.28
CA GLY A 88 -10.55 -15.91 1.53
C GLY A 88 -10.90 -17.04 0.56
N ALA A 89 -10.10 -18.10 0.48
CA ALA A 89 -10.18 -19.15 -0.54
C ALA A 89 -11.48 -19.98 -0.57
N LYS A 90 -12.42 -19.75 0.34
CA LYS A 90 -13.72 -20.44 0.40
C LYS A 90 -14.76 -19.92 -0.61
N HIS A 91 -14.49 -18.82 -1.30
CA HIS A 91 -15.34 -18.26 -2.34
C HIS A 91 -14.77 -18.60 -3.71
N ASP A 92 -15.03 -19.81 -4.18
CA ASP A 92 -14.73 -20.23 -5.54
C ASP A 92 -15.95 -19.87 -6.42
N SER A 93 -15.87 -18.75 -7.13
CA SER A 93 -16.76 -18.47 -8.24
C SER A 93 -15.92 -18.10 -9.47
N HIS A 94 -16.31 -18.57 -10.63
CA HIS A 94 -15.74 -18.25 -11.95
C HIS A 94 -15.87 -16.75 -12.35
N THR A 95 -16.10 -15.88 -11.40
CA THR A 95 -16.23 -14.45 -11.57
C THR A 95 -14.84 -13.82 -11.68
N SER A 96 -14.71 -12.82 -12.55
CA SER A 96 -13.56 -11.91 -12.61
C SER A 96 -13.08 -11.56 -11.19
N LEU A 97 -11.80 -11.75 -10.94
CA LEU A 97 -11.22 -11.41 -9.64
C LEU A 97 -10.97 -9.92 -9.64
N VAL A 98 -11.88 -9.15 -9.06
CA VAL A 98 -11.85 -7.67 -8.99
C VAL A 98 -10.47 -7.17 -8.54
N SER A 99 -9.83 -7.85 -7.61
CA SER A 99 -8.48 -7.51 -7.17
C SER A 99 -7.43 -7.60 -8.28
N VAL A 100 -7.57 -8.57 -9.19
CA VAL A 100 -6.65 -8.74 -10.33
C VAL A 100 -6.91 -7.68 -11.39
N ASP A 101 -8.18 -7.39 -11.67
CA ASP A 101 -8.56 -6.36 -12.65
C ASP A 101 -8.12 -4.98 -12.16
N ASN A 102 -8.30 -4.67 -10.86
CA ASN A 102 -7.77 -3.47 -10.24
C ASN A 102 -6.23 -3.37 -10.36
N ALA A 103 -5.51 -4.47 -10.16
CA ALA A 103 -4.05 -4.47 -10.29
C ALA A 103 -3.59 -4.20 -11.73
N LYS A 104 -4.28 -4.78 -12.74
CA LYS A 104 -4.01 -4.51 -14.16
C LYS A 104 -4.32 -3.06 -14.51
N MET A 105 -5.47 -2.54 -14.06
CA MET A 105 -5.85 -1.13 -14.25
C MET A 105 -4.80 -0.18 -13.68
N VAL A 106 -4.26 -0.45 -12.48
CA VAL A 106 -3.18 0.35 -11.89
C VAL A 106 -1.93 0.34 -12.78
N GLN A 107 -1.55 -0.80 -13.33
CA GLN A 107 -0.44 -0.89 -14.27
C GLN A 107 -0.71 -0.03 -15.52
N GLU A 108 -1.88 -0.14 -16.13
CA GLU A 108 -2.26 0.64 -17.31
C GLU A 108 -2.25 2.15 -17.05
N ILE A 109 -2.83 2.59 -15.92
CA ILE A 109 -2.80 3.99 -15.48
C ILE A 109 -1.35 4.48 -15.34
N ALA A 110 -0.51 3.70 -14.65
CA ALA A 110 0.88 4.10 -14.41
C ALA A 110 1.70 4.16 -15.69
N GLU A 111 1.53 3.20 -16.59
CA GLU A 111 2.18 3.17 -17.90
C GLU A 111 1.72 4.35 -18.77
N GLY A 112 0.43 4.71 -18.74
CA GLY A 112 -0.13 5.86 -19.44
C GLY A 112 0.49 7.20 -18.99
N PHE A 113 0.86 7.34 -17.72
CA PHE A 113 1.57 8.50 -17.19
C PHE A 113 3.11 8.39 -17.28
N GLY A 114 3.67 7.23 -17.65
CA GLY A 114 5.11 6.97 -17.56
C GLY A 114 5.64 6.98 -16.12
N ALA A 115 4.77 6.70 -15.15
CA ALA A 115 5.08 6.74 -13.74
C ALA A 115 5.75 5.44 -13.26
N LYS A 116 6.58 5.55 -12.22
CA LYS A 116 6.98 4.37 -11.44
C LYS A 116 5.76 3.80 -10.72
N TRP A 117 5.69 2.48 -10.54
CA TRP A 117 4.56 1.91 -9.83
C TRP A 117 4.89 0.64 -9.06
N MET A 118 4.13 0.37 -8.01
CA MET A 118 4.04 -0.92 -7.37
C MET A 118 2.61 -1.23 -6.93
N VAL A 119 2.23 -2.50 -7.01
CA VAL A 119 1.02 -3.09 -6.44
C VAL A 119 1.45 -4.04 -5.32
N GLU A 120 0.84 -3.91 -4.15
CA GLU A 120 1.05 -4.76 -2.99
C GLU A 120 -0.16 -5.66 -2.78
N ASN A 121 0.09 -6.92 -2.49
CA ASN A 121 -0.97 -7.83 -2.04
C ASN A 121 -0.36 -9.02 -1.25
N PRO A 122 -1.09 -9.63 -0.29
CA PRO A 122 -0.60 -10.83 0.37
C PRO A 122 -0.46 -11.99 -0.60
N VAL A 123 0.28 -13.03 -0.20
CA VAL A 123 0.35 -14.28 -0.97
C VAL A 123 -1.04 -14.86 -1.14
N GLY A 124 -1.41 -15.15 -2.40
CA GLY A 124 -2.72 -15.65 -2.75
C GLY A 124 -2.86 -15.98 -4.23
N LYS A 125 -4.10 -15.95 -4.72
CA LYS A 125 -4.44 -16.36 -6.08
C LYS A 125 -4.00 -15.36 -7.18
N MET A 126 -3.62 -14.13 -6.86
CA MET A 126 -3.27 -13.09 -7.84
C MET A 126 -2.18 -13.54 -8.82
N SER A 127 -1.14 -14.23 -8.32
CA SER A 127 -0.07 -14.76 -9.16
C SER A 127 -0.50 -15.81 -10.20
N ASN A 128 -1.65 -16.46 -9.99
CA ASN A 128 -2.20 -17.44 -10.91
C ASN A 128 -3.06 -16.80 -12.00
N HIS A 129 -3.60 -15.60 -11.77
CA HIS A 129 -4.55 -14.92 -12.65
C HIS A 129 -3.98 -13.67 -13.34
N TRP A 130 -2.81 -13.22 -12.92
CA TRP A 130 -2.08 -12.12 -13.54
C TRP A 130 -0.66 -12.56 -13.93
N ARG A 131 0.33 -12.32 -13.06
CA ARG A 131 1.71 -12.75 -13.26
C ARG A 131 2.39 -13.02 -11.91
N LYS A 132 3.53 -13.68 -11.91
CA LYS A 132 4.33 -13.86 -10.69
C LYS A 132 4.76 -12.49 -10.15
N PRO A 133 4.78 -12.30 -8.83
CA PRO A 133 5.30 -11.07 -8.25
C PRO A 133 6.80 -10.92 -8.52
N ASP A 134 7.24 -9.68 -8.64
CA ASP A 134 8.65 -9.35 -8.85
C ASP A 134 9.45 -9.51 -7.57
N TYR A 135 8.81 -9.23 -6.41
CA TYR A 135 9.46 -9.29 -5.11
C TYR A 135 8.53 -9.82 -4.03
N TYR A 136 9.16 -10.29 -2.94
CA TYR A 136 8.49 -10.68 -1.70
C TYR A 136 9.18 -10.04 -0.52
N PHE A 137 8.39 -9.68 0.50
CA PHE A 137 8.94 -9.21 1.76
C PHE A 137 8.06 -9.61 2.96
N ASP A 138 8.64 -9.50 4.15
CA ASP A 138 7.95 -9.51 5.43
C ASP A 138 8.22 -8.18 6.15
N PRO A 139 7.25 -7.61 6.90
CA PRO A 139 7.38 -6.31 7.55
C PRO A 139 8.64 -6.17 8.42
N TYR A 140 9.00 -7.17 9.23
CA TYR A 140 10.18 -7.13 10.10
C TYR A 140 11.50 -6.86 9.34
N GLN A 141 11.55 -7.18 8.05
CA GLN A 141 12.74 -6.98 7.21
C GLN A 141 13.07 -5.51 6.97
N TYR A 142 12.15 -4.61 7.29
CA TYR A 142 12.29 -3.16 7.14
C TYR A 142 12.19 -2.39 8.45
N GLY A 143 12.09 -3.08 9.58
CA GLY A 143 12.00 -2.45 10.91
C GLY A 143 13.19 -1.54 11.26
N GLY A 144 14.37 -1.79 10.66
CA GLY A 144 15.56 -0.96 10.85
C GLY A 144 15.49 0.43 10.21
N TYR A 145 14.44 0.74 9.45
CA TYR A 145 14.14 2.10 8.96
C TYR A 145 13.25 2.89 9.92
N MET A 146 12.83 2.31 11.03
CA MET A 146 12.03 2.93 12.08
C MET A 146 12.91 3.38 13.25
N HIS A 147 12.43 4.37 14.01
CA HIS A 147 13.15 4.88 15.18
C HIS A 147 12.77 4.17 16.49
N GLY A 148 11.61 3.48 16.50
CA GLY A 148 11.14 2.68 17.64
C GLY A 148 10.22 3.40 18.62
N ASP A 149 10.06 4.70 18.46
CA ASP A 149 9.17 5.58 19.23
C ASP A 149 7.86 5.90 18.48
N GLU A 150 7.66 5.31 17.30
CA GLU A 150 6.44 5.53 16.52
C GLU A 150 5.21 5.01 17.25
N GLU A 151 4.17 5.84 17.26
CA GLU A 151 2.87 5.49 17.83
C GLU A 151 2.33 4.18 17.24
N SER A 152 1.91 3.26 18.12
CA SER A 152 1.32 2.00 17.70
C SER A 152 -0.16 2.16 17.36
N PHE A 153 -0.60 1.60 16.24
CA PHE A 153 -2.02 1.56 15.86
C PHE A 153 -2.87 0.64 16.75
N HIS A 154 -2.22 -0.26 17.48
CA HIS A 154 -2.89 -1.21 18.38
C HIS A 154 -1.91 -1.74 19.42
N SER A 155 -2.35 -1.92 20.67
CA SER A 155 -1.52 -2.37 21.80
C SER A 155 -0.84 -3.73 21.60
N LYS A 156 -1.33 -4.55 20.68
CA LYS A 156 -0.75 -5.86 20.33
C LYS A 156 0.14 -5.83 19.08
N MET A 157 0.22 -4.69 18.40
CA MET A 157 1.11 -4.54 17.26
C MET A 157 2.56 -4.43 17.77
N PRO A 158 3.48 -5.29 17.32
CA PRO A 158 4.87 -5.23 17.79
C PRO A 158 5.58 -3.96 17.32
N ALA A 159 6.50 -3.46 18.14
CA ALA A 159 7.37 -2.35 17.77
C ALA A 159 8.18 -2.69 16.50
N TYR A 160 8.61 -1.66 15.77
CA TYR A 160 9.40 -1.79 14.54
C TYR A 160 8.70 -2.61 13.42
N ASP A 161 7.37 -2.70 13.46
CA ASP A 161 6.59 -3.59 12.59
C ASP A 161 7.19 -5.02 12.55
N GLY A 162 7.66 -5.49 13.70
CA GLY A 162 8.45 -6.69 13.89
C GLY A 162 7.63 -7.99 13.80
N TYR A 163 6.93 -8.20 12.70
CA TYR A 163 6.09 -9.37 12.45
C TYR A 163 6.29 -9.93 11.03
N THR A 164 5.92 -11.21 10.84
CA THR A 164 5.88 -11.84 9.53
C THR A 164 4.49 -11.68 8.92
N LYS A 165 4.45 -11.23 7.68
CA LYS A 165 3.27 -11.20 6.82
C LYS A 165 3.80 -11.22 5.40
N LYS A 166 4.04 -12.45 4.87
CA LYS A 166 4.63 -12.57 3.52
C LYS A 166 3.76 -11.86 2.50
N THR A 167 4.33 -10.83 1.91
CA THR A 167 3.69 -9.89 1.02
C THR A 167 4.34 -9.92 -0.34
N CYS A 168 3.54 -9.82 -1.40
CA CYS A 168 3.96 -9.80 -2.79
C CYS A 168 3.98 -8.37 -3.31
N ILE A 169 4.97 -8.06 -4.16
CA ILE A 169 5.07 -6.80 -4.89
C ILE A 169 5.16 -7.08 -6.38
N TRP A 170 4.28 -6.47 -7.14
CA TRP A 170 4.37 -6.32 -8.60
C TRP A 170 4.76 -4.88 -8.88
N ALA A 171 5.72 -4.66 -9.77
CA ALA A 171 6.26 -3.33 -9.98
C ALA A 171 6.67 -3.08 -11.44
N GLY A 172 6.82 -1.81 -11.79
CA GLY A 172 7.26 -1.38 -13.11
C GLY A 172 7.65 0.10 -13.16
N GLY A 173 7.87 0.64 -14.37
CA GLY A 173 8.23 2.05 -14.55
C GLY A 173 9.56 2.44 -13.89
N GLY A 174 10.47 1.50 -13.63
CA GLY A 174 11.72 1.77 -12.93
C GLY A 174 11.59 1.89 -11.41
N PHE A 175 10.55 1.27 -10.81
CA PHE A 175 10.46 1.11 -9.36
C PHE A 175 11.67 0.37 -8.82
N VAL A 176 12.24 0.87 -7.72
CA VAL A 176 13.38 0.26 -7.04
C VAL A 176 12.92 -0.37 -5.74
N MET A 177 13.04 -1.70 -5.63
CA MET A 177 12.78 -2.40 -4.37
C MET A 177 13.86 -2.04 -3.35
N PRO A 178 13.50 -1.55 -2.14
CA PRO A 178 14.49 -1.13 -1.16
C PRO A 178 15.33 -2.28 -0.60
N GLU A 179 16.53 -1.95 -0.17
CA GLU A 179 17.38 -2.87 0.58
C GLU A 179 16.74 -3.23 1.93
N LYS A 180 16.85 -4.50 2.32
CA LYS A 180 16.32 -4.98 3.60
C LYS A 180 17.24 -4.52 4.75
N LYS A 181 16.60 -3.92 5.76
CA LYS A 181 17.24 -3.54 7.02
C LYS A 181 16.36 -4.03 8.17
N PRO A 182 16.55 -5.27 8.63
CA PRO A 182 15.74 -5.83 9.71
C PRO A 182 15.81 -5.00 10.99
N GLY A 183 14.66 -4.89 11.66
CA GLY A 183 14.59 -4.26 12.98
C GLY A 183 15.00 -5.23 14.10
N PRO A 184 15.11 -4.74 15.35
CA PRO A 184 15.49 -5.55 16.51
C PRO A 184 14.40 -6.52 16.97
N VAL A 185 13.17 -6.39 16.46
CA VAL A 185 12.01 -7.19 16.86
C VAL A 185 11.52 -8.04 15.69
N ASN A 186 11.25 -9.32 15.96
CA ASN A 186 10.51 -10.21 15.07
C ASN A 186 9.78 -11.27 15.90
N ILE A 187 8.45 -11.20 15.94
CA ILE A 187 7.63 -12.15 16.70
C ILE A 187 7.33 -13.45 15.93
N GLY A 188 7.81 -13.60 14.69
CA GLY A 188 7.69 -14.82 13.88
C GLY A 188 6.29 -15.14 13.37
N LEU A 189 5.29 -14.28 13.59
CA LEU A 189 3.90 -14.47 13.16
C LEU A 189 3.23 -13.13 12.83
N PHE A 190 2.08 -13.19 12.13
CA PHE A 190 1.27 -11.98 11.89
C PHE A 190 0.36 -11.70 13.08
N TRP A 191 0.64 -10.61 13.79
CA TRP A 191 -0.11 -10.19 14.98
C TRP A 191 -1.61 -10.01 14.72
N GLY A 192 -1.99 -9.56 13.53
CA GLY A 192 -3.38 -9.34 13.14
C GLY A 192 -4.22 -10.62 13.06
N TRP A 193 -3.60 -11.78 12.78
CA TRP A 193 -4.31 -13.06 12.86
C TRP A 193 -4.37 -13.61 14.28
N ARG A 194 -3.33 -13.33 15.06
CA ARG A 194 -3.21 -13.85 16.41
C ARG A 194 -4.16 -13.15 17.40
N TRP A 195 -4.33 -11.83 17.25
CA TRP A 195 -5.00 -11.00 18.26
C TRP A 195 -6.19 -10.19 17.79
N LEU A 196 -6.44 -10.08 16.48
CA LEU A 196 -7.61 -9.40 15.95
C LEU A 196 -8.63 -10.43 15.46
N GLY A 197 -9.73 -10.54 16.19
CA GLY A 197 -10.87 -11.38 15.80
C GLY A 197 -11.87 -10.65 14.90
N GLY A 198 -12.75 -11.44 14.24
CA GLY A 198 -13.88 -10.92 13.46
C GLY A 198 -13.53 -10.24 12.14
N ASN A 199 -14.56 -9.63 11.52
CA ASN A 199 -14.51 -9.02 10.18
C ASN A 199 -15.00 -7.57 10.19
N SER A 200 -14.91 -6.86 11.34
CA SER A 200 -15.27 -5.44 11.38
C SER A 200 -14.38 -4.61 10.46
N GLN A 201 -14.87 -3.45 10.02
CA GLN A 201 -14.06 -2.49 9.23
C GLN A 201 -12.73 -2.18 9.92
N ARG A 202 -12.76 -1.90 11.23
CA ARG A 202 -11.53 -1.66 12.00
C ARG A 202 -10.57 -2.84 11.95
N THR A 203 -11.05 -4.08 12.06
CA THR A 203 -10.20 -5.27 11.94
C THR A 203 -9.57 -5.37 10.55
N LYS A 204 -10.35 -5.15 9.49
CA LYS A 204 -9.86 -5.14 8.10
C LYS A 204 -8.79 -4.06 7.92
N GLN A 205 -9.06 -2.83 8.37
CA GLN A 205 -8.13 -1.70 8.31
C GLN A 205 -6.82 -2.02 9.03
N LEU A 206 -6.87 -2.50 10.28
CA LEU A 206 -5.65 -2.84 11.03
C LEU A 206 -4.84 -3.98 10.40
N ARG A 207 -5.49 -4.93 9.76
CA ARG A 207 -4.83 -6.04 9.05
C ARG A 207 -4.20 -5.61 7.72
N SER A 208 -4.69 -4.53 7.10
CA SER A 208 -4.23 -4.02 5.81
C SER A 208 -3.23 -2.87 5.91
N LEU A 209 -2.88 -2.41 7.11
CA LEU A 209 -1.93 -1.32 7.27
C LEU A 209 -0.61 -1.61 6.58
N THR A 210 -0.14 -0.63 5.82
CA THR A 210 1.21 -0.64 5.25
C THR A 210 2.26 -0.61 6.36
N PRO A 211 3.27 -1.49 6.33
CA PRO A 211 4.36 -1.43 7.32
C PRO A 211 5.15 -0.13 7.17
N ARG A 212 5.31 0.60 8.28
CA ARG A 212 5.93 1.94 8.30
C ARG A 212 7.39 1.91 7.89
N GLY A 213 8.12 0.89 8.34
CA GLY A 213 9.51 0.69 7.93
C GLY A 213 9.65 0.45 6.42
N PHE A 214 8.72 -0.31 5.82
CA PHE A 214 8.68 -0.52 4.37
C PHE A 214 8.36 0.78 3.62
N ALA A 215 7.38 1.56 4.07
CA ALA A 215 7.04 2.85 3.45
C ALA A 215 8.25 3.81 3.44
N ARG A 216 8.99 3.93 4.55
CA ARG A 216 10.23 4.73 4.62
C ARG A 216 11.33 4.20 3.71
N ALA A 217 11.54 2.89 3.67
CA ALA A 217 12.52 2.26 2.80
C ALA A 217 12.22 2.52 1.32
N VAL A 218 10.96 2.36 0.90
CA VAL A 218 10.51 2.63 -0.48
C VAL A 218 10.73 4.10 -0.84
N PHE A 219 10.40 5.04 0.06
CA PHE A 219 10.70 6.45 -0.15
C PHE A 219 12.19 6.67 -0.39
N LEU A 220 13.07 6.18 0.47
CA LEU A 220 14.51 6.36 0.35
C LEU A 220 15.07 5.80 -0.96
N ALA A 221 14.57 4.64 -1.42
CA ALA A 221 15.00 3.99 -2.65
C ALA A 221 14.50 4.68 -3.93
N ASN A 222 13.36 5.40 -3.86
CA ASN A 222 12.67 5.90 -5.07
C ASN A 222 12.61 7.44 -5.16
N ARG A 223 13.00 8.17 -4.12
CA ARG A 223 12.97 9.64 -4.11
C ARG A 223 13.88 10.29 -5.15
N GLY A 224 14.84 9.58 -5.70
CA GLY A 224 15.90 10.07 -6.59
C GLY A 224 17.21 10.33 -5.83
N ALA A 225 18.32 10.34 -6.56
CA ALA A 225 19.62 10.68 -5.97
C ALA A 225 19.63 12.11 -5.45
N ASN A 226 20.25 12.35 -4.30
CA ASN A 226 20.67 13.69 -3.90
C ASN A 226 21.74 14.13 -4.91
N GLN A 227 21.41 15.08 -5.78
CA GLN A 227 22.44 15.84 -6.49
C GLN A 227 23.05 16.86 -5.54
#